data_8c5e0253c9d22f0a2898f5cccd479a76
#
_entry.id   8c5e0253c9d22f0a2898f5cccd479a76
#
_cell.length_a   1.000
_cell.length_b   1.000
_cell.length_c   1.000
_cell.angle_alpha   90.00
_cell.angle_beta   90.00
_cell.angle_gamma   90.00
#
_symmetry.space_group_name_H-M   'P 1'
#
loop_
_entity.id
_entity.type
_entity.pdbx_description
1 polymer ?
#
loop_
_entity_poly.entity_id
_entity_poly.type
_entity_poly.pdbx_seq_one_letter_code
_entity_poly.pdbx_strand_id
1 'polypeptide(L)'
;KDAAVTILYTNDVHTYIDNKSPKLTYAAIAAMKQGYVDEGKPVLLVDAGDHIQGTAYGSMDDGATIIELMNEAGYDIATLGNHEFDYGMARAKAIIKEADFPYVSCNWVDLRTGLRVLPAVKLFPAGGKWIAFVGITTPESFTKSTPAYFMNAKQTKYIYDILGGDDGRKLYDAVQK
;
A
#
# COMPACT_ATOMS: atom_id res chain seq x y z
N LYS A 1 17.45 -14.20 23.01
CA LYS A 1 17.75 -14.85 21.71
C LYS A 1 16.85 -14.22 20.67
N ASP A 2 17.43 -13.81 19.54
CA ASP A 2 16.67 -13.32 18.38
C ASP A 2 15.79 -14.45 17.87
N ALA A 3 14.49 -14.20 17.75
CA ALA A 3 13.55 -15.15 17.14
C ALA A 3 13.50 -14.92 15.62
N ALA A 4 13.19 -15.97 14.87
CA ALA A 4 12.83 -15.82 13.47
C ALA A 4 11.53 -15.02 13.35
N VAL A 5 11.46 -14.08 12.43
CA VAL A 5 10.26 -13.28 12.16
C VAL A 5 9.65 -13.75 10.85
N THR A 6 8.35 -14.03 10.88
CA THR A 6 7.58 -14.37 9.68
C THR A 6 7.01 -13.08 9.08
N ILE A 7 7.15 -12.91 7.77
CA ILE A 7 6.48 -11.85 7.01
C ILE A 7 5.50 -12.52 6.07
N LEU A 8 4.21 -12.32 6.32
CA LEU A 8 3.15 -12.66 5.39
C LEU A 8 2.92 -11.46 4.48
N TYR A 9 2.76 -11.68 3.18
CA TYR A 9 2.52 -10.57 2.28
C TYR A 9 1.46 -10.89 1.23
N THR A 10 0.76 -9.85 0.80
CA THR A 10 -0.15 -9.84 -0.34
C THR A 10 0.28 -8.79 -1.35
N ASN A 11 -0.10 -8.99 -2.59
CA ASN A 11 0.18 -8.11 -3.72
C ASN A 11 -0.85 -8.35 -4.81
N ASP A 12 -1.34 -7.31 -5.47
CA ASP A 12 -2.29 -7.41 -6.59
C ASP A 12 -3.55 -8.22 -6.22
N VAL A 13 -4.12 -7.99 -5.05
CA VAL A 13 -5.34 -8.69 -4.61
C VAL A 13 -6.54 -8.29 -5.45
N HIS A 14 -6.59 -7.04 -5.93
CA HIS A 14 -7.59 -6.54 -6.86
C HIS A 14 -9.04 -6.87 -6.45
N THR A 15 -9.32 -6.79 -5.16
CA THR A 15 -10.64 -7.04 -4.58
C THR A 15 -11.24 -8.44 -4.84
N TYR A 16 -10.42 -9.42 -5.22
CA TYR A 16 -10.84 -10.81 -5.35
C TYR A 16 -10.92 -11.46 -3.96
N ILE A 17 -12.02 -11.19 -3.27
CA ILE A 17 -12.25 -11.58 -1.88
C ILE A 17 -13.28 -12.70 -1.71
N ASP A 18 -13.96 -13.10 -2.77
CA ASP A 18 -14.93 -14.17 -2.73
C ASP A 18 -14.29 -15.56 -2.94
N ASN A 19 -14.97 -16.59 -2.44
CA ASN A 19 -14.49 -17.97 -2.47
C ASN A 19 -14.53 -18.64 -3.86
N LYS A 20 -14.88 -17.90 -4.90
CA LYS A 20 -15.05 -18.50 -6.23
C LYS A 20 -13.73 -18.75 -6.94
N SER A 21 -12.74 -17.88 -6.69
CA SER A 21 -11.35 -18.02 -7.14
C SER A 21 -10.59 -16.72 -6.85
N PRO A 22 -9.37 -16.72 -6.35
CA PRO A 22 -8.62 -17.80 -5.76
C PRO A 22 -9.09 -18.12 -4.35
N LYS A 23 -8.56 -19.15 -3.77
CA LYS A 23 -9.02 -19.75 -2.52
C LYS A 23 -8.56 -19.02 -1.25
N LEU A 24 -7.85 -17.90 -1.36
CA LEU A 24 -7.33 -17.16 -0.23
C LEU A 24 -8.13 -15.89 -0.01
N THR A 25 -8.87 -15.84 1.09
CA THR A 25 -9.68 -14.70 1.52
C THR A 25 -8.97 -13.90 2.61
N TYR A 26 -9.39 -12.66 2.88
CA TYR A 26 -8.88 -11.89 4.04
C TYR A 26 -9.10 -12.63 5.35
N ALA A 27 -10.21 -13.34 5.51
CA ALA A 27 -10.43 -14.18 6.68
C ALA A 27 -9.40 -15.31 6.83
N ALA A 28 -9.01 -15.95 5.72
CA ALA A 28 -7.96 -16.97 5.74
C ALA A 28 -6.59 -16.37 6.06
N ILE A 29 -6.27 -15.17 5.53
CA ILE A 29 -5.03 -14.46 5.83
C ILE A 29 -4.98 -14.07 7.31
N ALA A 30 -6.09 -13.54 7.86
CA ALA A 30 -6.22 -13.23 9.28
C ALA A 30 -6.01 -14.46 10.16
N ALA A 31 -6.62 -15.59 9.80
CA ALA A 31 -6.44 -16.86 10.52
C ALA A 31 -4.99 -17.37 10.45
N MET A 32 -4.31 -17.21 9.33
CA MET A 32 -2.88 -17.55 9.21
C MET A 32 -2.04 -16.68 10.14
N LYS A 33 -2.24 -15.35 10.16
CA LYS A 33 -1.55 -14.46 11.07
C LYS A 33 -1.81 -14.84 12.52
N GLN A 34 -3.08 -15.07 12.87
CA GLN A 34 -3.48 -15.44 14.23
C GLN A 34 -2.81 -16.74 14.68
N GLY A 35 -2.67 -17.73 13.80
CA GLY A 35 -1.97 -18.97 14.11
C GLY A 35 -0.52 -18.74 14.56
N TYR A 36 0.21 -17.84 13.92
CA TYR A 36 1.56 -17.45 14.37
C TYR A 36 1.54 -16.74 15.71
N VAL A 37 0.56 -15.84 15.92
CA VAL A 37 0.39 -15.12 17.19
C VAL A 37 0.10 -16.11 18.34
N ASP A 38 -0.80 -17.07 18.12
CA ASP A 38 -1.17 -18.08 19.12
C ASP A 38 0.00 -19.00 19.51
N GLU A 39 0.91 -19.23 18.55
CA GLU A 39 2.16 -19.96 18.79
C GLU A 39 3.26 -19.08 19.43
N GLY A 40 2.99 -17.80 19.71
CA GLY A 40 3.97 -16.84 20.24
C GLY A 40 5.10 -16.50 19.25
N LYS A 41 4.88 -16.71 17.97
CA LYS A 41 5.87 -16.42 16.92
C LYS A 41 5.69 -15.00 16.39
N PRO A 42 6.77 -14.21 16.26
CA PRO A 42 6.70 -12.88 15.66
C PRO A 42 6.25 -12.96 14.20
N VAL A 43 5.21 -12.22 13.85
CA VAL A 43 4.65 -12.17 12.50
C VAL A 43 4.24 -10.75 12.14
N LEU A 44 4.46 -10.37 10.87
CA LEU A 44 3.99 -9.12 10.28
C LEU A 44 3.23 -9.46 8.99
N LEU A 45 2.10 -8.79 8.78
CA LEU A 45 1.28 -8.92 7.58
C LEU A 45 1.35 -7.62 6.79
N VAL A 46 1.83 -7.68 5.55
CA VAL A 46 2.11 -6.52 4.72
C VAL A 46 1.39 -6.62 3.36
N ASP A 47 1.09 -5.47 2.76
CA ASP A 47 0.53 -5.41 1.41
C ASP A 47 1.38 -4.55 0.48
N ALA A 48 1.62 -5.03 -0.73
CA ALA A 48 2.47 -4.37 -1.71
C ALA A 48 1.70 -3.52 -2.74
N GLY A 49 0.39 -3.29 -2.54
CA GLY A 49 -0.45 -2.43 -3.37
C GLY A 49 -1.38 -3.17 -4.33
N ASP A 50 -2.18 -2.40 -5.06
CA ASP A 50 -3.22 -2.84 -5.98
C ASP A 50 -4.30 -3.70 -5.29
N HIS A 51 -4.82 -3.21 -4.17
CA HIS A 51 -5.80 -3.94 -3.37
C HIS A 51 -7.23 -3.40 -3.49
N ILE A 52 -7.46 -2.10 -3.84
CA ILE A 52 -8.79 -1.49 -3.78
C ILE A 52 -9.61 -1.57 -5.05
N GLN A 53 -9.02 -1.89 -6.20
CA GLN A 53 -9.65 -1.88 -7.52
C GLN A 53 -9.66 -3.29 -8.12
N GLY A 54 -10.69 -3.63 -8.89
CA GLY A 54 -10.77 -4.89 -9.66
C GLY A 54 -12.19 -5.40 -9.85
N THR A 55 -12.85 -5.88 -8.82
CA THR A 55 -14.22 -6.39 -8.87
C THR A 55 -15.23 -5.35 -8.38
N ALA A 56 -16.52 -5.70 -8.38
CA ALA A 56 -17.59 -4.86 -7.83
C ALA A 56 -17.36 -4.49 -6.36
N TYR A 57 -16.71 -5.33 -5.57
CA TYR A 57 -16.41 -5.05 -4.17
C TYR A 57 -15.52 -3.80 -3.97
N GLY A 58 -14.65 -3.50 -4.93
CA GLY A 58 -13.85 -2.27 -4.89
C GLY A 58 -14.57 -1.07 -5.49
N SER A 59 -15.31 -1.27 -6.60
CA SER A 59 -15.90 -0.17 -7.34
C SER A 59 -17.22 0.36 -6.76
N MET A 60 -17.87 -0.37 -5.84
CA MET A 60 -19.14 0.07 -5.24
C MET A 60 -18.97 1.24 -4.26
N ASP A 61 -17.82 1.33 -3.61
CA ASP A 61 -17.53 2.34 -2.58
C ASP A 61 -16.09 2.87 -2.67
N ASP A 62 -15.51 2.79 -3.87
CA ASP A 62 -14.16 3.25 -4.15
C ASP A 62 -13.12 2.67 -3.18
N GLY A 63 -13.28 1.38 -2.85
CA GLY A 63 -12.36 0.61 -2.03
C GLY A 63 -12.55 0.71 -0.52
N ALA A 64 -13.59 1.39 -0.01
CA ALA A 64 -13.81 1.51 1.44
C ALA A 64 -13.97 0.14 2.13
N THR A 65 -14.83 -0.72 1.61
CA THR A 65 -15.02 -2.08 2.14
C THR A 65 -13.71 -2.88 2.16
N ILE A 66 -12.86 -2.71 1.17
CA ILE A 66 -11.57 -3.42 1.13
C ILE A 66 -10.66 -2.96 2.28
N ILE A 67 -10.59 -1.65 2.54
CA ILE A 67 -9.80 -1.14 3.67
C ILE A 67 -10.34 -1.64 5.00
N GLU A 68 -11.67 -1.68 5.20
CA GLU A 68 -12.28 -2.26 6.40
C GLU A 68 -11.89 -3.74 6.57
N LEU A 69 -11.94 -4.54 5.51
CA LEU A 69 -11.53 -5.94 5.54
C LEU A 69 -10.04 -6.11 5.82
N MET A 70 -9.18 -5.21 5.33
CA MET A 70 -7.76 -5.21 5.64
C MET A 70 -7.51 -4.82 7.11
N ASN A 71 -8.26 -3.86 7.66
CA ASN A 71 -8.23 -3.51 9.08
C ASN A 71 -8.59 -4.73 9.95
N GLU A 72 -9.71 -5.40 9.62
CA GLU A 72 -10.16 -6.62 10.31
C GLU A 72 -9.16 -7.79 10.18
N ALA A 73 -8.50 -7.92 9.03
CA ALA A 73 -7.47 -8.94 8.81
C ALA A 73 -6.18 -8.64 9.58
N GLY A 74 -6.04 -7.43 10.12
CA GLY A 74 -4.91 -7.03 10.94
C GLY A 74 -3.63 -6.78 10.14
N TYR A 75 -3.73 -6.12 8.99
CA TYR A 75 -2.54 -5.67 8.27
C TYR A 75 -1.70 -4.73 9.13
N ASP A 76 -0.39 -4.87 9.05
CA ASP A 76 0.56 -4.06 9.81
C ASP A 76 1.08 -2.86 9.00
N ILE A 77 1.16 -2.98 7.69
CA ILE A 77 1.65 -1.93 6.79
C ILE A 77 1.26 -2.22 5.34
N ALA A 78 1.10 -1.15 4.55
CA ALA A 78 0.92 -1.23 3.10
C ALA A 78 1.73 -0.17 2.35
N THR A 79 1.89 -0.38 1.06
CA THR A 79 2.27 0.66 0.09
C THR A 79 1.18 0.81 -0.97
N LEU A 80 1.38 1.72 -1.94
CA LEU A 80 0.44 1.92 -3.02
C LEU A 80 1.01 1.36 -4.31
N GLY A 81 0.16 0.65 -5.06
CA GLY A 81 0.37 0.36 -6.46
C GLY A 81 -0.20 1.47 -7.35
N ASN A 82 -0.45 1.19 -8.62
CA ASN A 82 -1.06 2.16 -9.53
C ASN A 82 -2.59 2.24 -9.36
N HIS A 83 -3.25 1.17 -8.96
CA HIS A 83 -4.71 1.11 -8.85
C HIS A 83 -5.28 1.80 -7.60
N GLU A 84 -4.47 2.16 -6.62
CA GLU A 84 -4.90 3.01 -5.51
C GLU A 84 -5.21 4.44 -5.95
N PHE A 85 -4.82 4.84 -7.16
CA PHE A 85 -5.14 6.15 -7.75
C PHE A 85 -6.35 6.14 -8.69
N ASP A 86 -6.93 4.99 -9.01
CA ASP A 86 -7.98 4.86 -10.02
C ASP A 86 -9.28 5.60 -9.67
N TYR A 87 -9.57 5.76 -8.39
CA TYR A 87 -10.72 6.55 -7.91
C TYR A 87 -10.35 8.02 -7.63
N GLY A 88 -9.19 8.46 -8.12
CA GLY A 88 -8.70 9.84 -8.00
C GLY A 88 -7.87 10.10 -6.76
N MET A 89 -7.10 11.20 -6.82
CA MET A 89 -6.14 11.60 -5.78
C MET A 89 -6.79 11.84 -4.40
N ALA A 90 -8.01 12.40 -4.39
CA ALA A 90 -8.73 12.65 -3.14
C ALA A 90 -9.07 11.32 -2.45
N ARG A 91 -9.53 10.32 -3.22
CA ARG A 91 -9.85 8.99 -2.69
C ARG A 91 -8.60 8.25 -2.23
N ALA A 92 -7.52 8.28 -3.02
CA ALA A 92 -6.24 7.69 -2.62
C ALA A 92 -5.78 8.20 -1.24
N LYS A 93 -5.95 9.49 -0.98
CA LYS A 93 -5.63 10.08 0.33
C LYS A 93 -6.64 9.75 1.42
N ALA A 94 -7.89 9.48 1.08
CA ALA A 94 -8.93 9.11 2.03
C ALA A 94 -8.72 7.68 2.54
N ILE A 95 -8.47 6.71 1.68
CA ILE A 95 -8.22 5.31 2.07
C ILE A 95 -7.04 5.18 3.02
N ILE A 96 -5.98 5.99 2.82
CA ILE A 96 -4.81 6.01 3.72
C ILE A 96 -5.21 6.41 5.15
N LYS A 97 -6.22 7.27 5.29
CA LYS A 97 -6.72 7.73 6.60
C LYS A 97 -7.74 6.77 7.22
N GLU A 98 -8.44 6.00 6.39
CA GLU A 98 -9.42 5.00 6.80
C GLU A 98 -8.74 3.71 7.28
N ALA A 99 -7.48 3.49 6.87
CA ALA A 99 -6.69 2.35 7.29
C ALA A 99 -6.20 2.51 8.74
N ASP A 100 -6.31 1.45 9.53
CA ASP A 100 -5.75 1.35 10.88
C ASP A 100 -4.23 1.03 10.86
N PHE A 101 -3.69 0.78 9.68
CA PHE A 101 -2.28 0.51 9.43
C PHE A 101 -1.62 1.63 8.63
N PRO A 102 -0.31 1.88 8.80
CA PRO A 102 0.40 2.91 8.05
C PRO A 102 0.59 2.52 6.57
N TYR A 103 0.48 3.52 5.70
CA TYR A 103 1.02 3.46 4.34
C TYR A 103 2.39 4.14 4.29
N VAL A 104 3.29 3.59 3.46
CA VAL A 104 4.62 4.13 3.21
C VAL A 104 4.87 4.26 1.71
N SER A 105 5.55 5.35 1.31
CA SER A 105 6.03 5.54 -0.06
C SER A 105 7.20 6.51 -0.06
N CYS A 106 8.38 6.05 -0.45
CA CYS A 106 9.56 6.89 -0.49
C CYS A 106 9.62 7.81 -1.71
N ASN A 107 8.82 7.52 -2.74
CA ASN A 107 8.91 8.17 -4.06
C ASN A 107 7.64 8.91 -4.49
N TRP A 108 6.57 8.93 -3.70
CA TRP A 108 5.41 9.78 -3.98
C TRP A 108 5.61 11.17 -3.37
N VAL A 109 5.69 12.20 -4.22
CA VAL A 109 6.02 13.57 -3.82
C VAL A 109 4.95 14.58 -4.24
N ASP A 110 4.76 15.59 -3.40
CA ASP A 110 3.98 16.78 -3.71
C ASP A 110 4.92 17.85 -4.31
N LEU A 111 4.79 18.11 -5.60
CA LEU A 111 5.65 19.05 -6.33
C LEU A 111 5.46 20.51 -5.91
N ARG A 112 4.40 20.83 -5.18
CA ARG A 112 4.16 22.18 -4.65
C ARG A 112 5.04 22.48 -3.44
N THR A 113 5.35 21.46 -2.67
CA THR A 113 6.12 21.56 -1.42
C THR A 113 7.51 20.94 -1.55
N GLY A 114 7.71 20.04 -2.52
CA GLY A 114 8.91 19.22 -2.65
C GLY A 114 9.01 18.12 -1.60
N LEU A 115 7.96 17.88 -0.81
CA LEU A 115 7.94 16.89 0.25
C LEU A 115 7.26 15.59 -0.18
N ARG A 116 7.66 14.48 0.44
CA ARG A 116 6.95 13.21 0.31
C ARG A 116 5.52 13.33 0.84
N VAL A 117 4.57 12.69 0.17
CA VAL A 117 3.16 12.65 0.59
C VAL A 117 2.98 11.70 1.77
N LEU A 118 3.81 10.65 1.84
CA LEU A 118 3.82 9.65 2.91
C LEU A 118 5.21 9.50 3.52
N PRO A 119 5.31 8.93 4.73
CA PRO A 119 6.57 8.47 5.26
C PRO A 119 7.24 7.47 4.30
N ALA A 120 8.56 7.56 4.14
CA ALA A 120 9.31 6.65 3.29
C ALA A 120 9.43 5.25 3.90
N VAL A 121 9.52 5.19 5.23
CA VAL A 121 9.85 3.98 5.99
C VAL A 121 9.03 3.91 7.28
N LYS A 122 8.73 2.69 7.69
CA LYS A 122 8.20 2.37 9.02
C LYS A 122 9.01 1.26 9.66
N LEU A 123 9.31 1.43 10.95
CA LEU A 123 10.04 0.46 11.75
C LEU A 123 9.07 -0.31 12.64
N PHE A 124 9.25 -1.63 12.71
CA PHE A 124 8.50 -2.52 13.59
C PHE A 124 9.45 -3.33 14.48
N PRO A 125 9.22 -3.38 15.80
CA PRO A 125 9.91 -4.31 16.67
C PRO A 125 9.31 -5.71 16.49
N ALA A 126 10.12 -6.68 16.12
CA ALA A 126 9.70 -8.08 15.99
C ALA A 126 10.87 -9.02 16.25
N GLY A 127 10.63 -10.10 17.02
CA GLY A 127 11.63 -11.13 17.29
C GLY A 127 12.93 -10.64 17.94
N GLY A 128 12.88 -9.54 18.72
CA GLY A 128 14.06 -8.92 19.34
C GLY A 128 14.87 -8.03 18.38
N LYS A 129 14.34 -7.73 17.20
CA LYS A 129 14.97 -6.89 16.17
C LYS A 129 14.06 -5.76 15.76
N TRP A 130 14.63 -4.77 15.06
CA TRP A 130 13.89 -3.76 14.32
C TRP A 130 13.86 -4.13 12.84
N ILE A 131 12.66 -4.17 12.26
CA ILE A 131 12.47 -4.43 10.84
C ILE A 131 12.00 -3.13 10.20
N ALA A 132 12.72 -2.68 9.17
CA ALA A 132 12.37 -1.51 8.38
C ALA A 132 11.64 -1.93 7.11
N PHE A 133 10.46 -1.34 6.87
CA PHE A 133 9.77 -1.42 5.59
C PHE A 133 9.87 -0.08 4.88
N VAL A 134 10.45 -0.10 3.68
CA VAL A 134 10.52 1.04 2.76
C VAL A 134 9.47 0.80 1.68
N GLY A 135 8.52 1.72 1.54
CA GLY A 135 7.50 1.64 0.50
C GLY A 135 8.00 2.25 -0.81
N ILE A 136 7.72 1.57 -1.91
CA ILE A 136 7.95 2.07 -3.27
C ILE A 136 6.63 1.98 -4.03
N THR A 137 6.13 3.11 -4.50
CA THR A 137 4.98 3.19 -5.39
C THR A 137 5.47 3.04 -6.82
N THR A 138 4.76 2.27 -7.65
CA THR A 138 5.14 2.06 -9.05
C THR A 138 5.24 3.40 -9.81
N PRO A 139 6.39 3.76 -10.39
CA PRO A 139 6.55 5.03 -11.10
C PRO A 139 5.62 5.17 -12.32
N GLU A 140 5.21 4.04 -12.90
CA GLU A 140 4.30 3.98 -14.05
C GLU A 140 2.84 4.32 -13.71
N SER A 141 2.52 4.68 -12.47
CA SER A 141 1.16 5.04 -12.04
C SER A 141 0.54 6.15 -12.89
N PHE A 142 1.34 7.06 -13.43
CA PHE A 142 0.84 8.09 -14.35
C PHE A 142 0.22 7.53 -15.64
N THR A 143 0.78 6.45 -16.18
CA THR A 143 0.35 5.84 -17.44
C THR A 143 -0.63 4.71 -17.24
N LYS A 144 -0.56 4.04 -16.09
CA LYS A 144 -1.44 2.92 -15.71
C LYS A 144 -2.71 3.35 -14.98
N SER A 145 -2.70 4.55 -14.39
CA SER A 145 -3.88 5.23 -13.85
C SER A 145 -4.25 6.41 -14.74
N THR A 146 -4.90 7.44 -14.20
CA THR A 146 -5.32 8.63 -14.96
C THR A 146 -4.39 9.80 -14.68
N PRO A 147 -3.56 10.27 -15.64
CA PRO A 147 -2.60 11.35 -15.43
C PRO A 147 -3.20 12.63 -14.83
N ALA A 148 -4.46 12.95 -15.19
CA ALA A 148 -5.17 14.12 -14.69
C ALA A 148 -5.29 14.13 -13.15
N TYR A 149 -5.30 12.98 -12.49
CA TYR A 149 -5.37 12.87 -11.02
C TYR A 149 -4.11 13.37 -10.32
N PHE A 150 -2.99 13.43 -11.02
CA PHE A 150 -1.73 13.97 -10.53
C PHE A 150 -1.53 15.45 -10.87
N MET A 151 -2.50 16.05 -11.55
CA MET A 151 -2.44 17.46 -12.02
C MET A 151 -3.27 18.37 -11.11
N ASN A 152 -3.08 19.69 -11.30
CA ASN A 152 -3.93 20.70 -10.68
C ASN A 152 -5.35 20.63 -11.28
N ALA A 153 -6.33 21.30 -10.62
CA ALA A 153 -7.74 21.26 -11.04
C ALA A 153 -8.00 21.71 -12.48
N LYS A 154 -7.10 22.56 -13.04
CA LYS A 154 -7.18 23.02 -14.44
C LYS A 154 -6.48 22.09 -15.42
N GLN A 155 -5.87 21.01 -14.93
CA GLN A 155 -5.07 20.04 -15.71
C GLN A 155 -3.97 20.69 -16.56
N THR A 156 -3.36 21.77 -16.05
CA THR A 156 -2.32 22.54 -16.77
C THR A 156 -0.91 22.19 -16.33
N LYS A 157 -0.76 21.58 -15.14
CA LYS A 157 0.54 21.14 -14.63
C LYS A 157 0.40 20.04 -13.60
N TYR A 158 1.38 19.15 -13.51
CA TYR A 158 1.48 18.16 -12.45
C TYR A 158 1.75 18.83 -11.10
N ILE A 159 1.07 18.36 -10.07
CA ILE A 159 1.25 18.76 -8.68
C ILE A 159 1.70 17.60 -7.81
N TYR A 160 1.67 16.38 -8.33
CA TYR A 160 2.25 15.18 -7.72
C TYR A 160 3.14 14.47 -8.73
N ASP A 161 4.15 13.77 -8.23
CA ASP A 161 5.05 12.92 -8.99
C ASP A 161 5.30 11.61 -8.24
N ILE A 162 5.53 10.54 -8.99
CA ILE A 162 6.06 9.27 -8.51
C ILE A 162 7.46 9.14 -9.09
N LEU A 163 8.48 9.41 -8.27
CA LEU A 163 9.86 9.43 -8.74
C LEU A 163 10.32 8.06 -9.24
N GLY A 164 11.11 8.03 -10.30
CA GLY A 164 11.78 6.82 -10.78
C GLY A 164 11.33 6.32 -12.15
N GLY A 165 10.37 6.97 -12.83
CA GLY A 165 9.87 6.57 -14.15
C GLY A 165 11.00 6.41 -15.19
N ASP A 166 11.32 7.49 -15.92
CA ASP A 166 12.37 7.46 -16.95
C ASP A 166 13.80 7.58 -16.40
N ASP A 167 13.94 7.89 -15.11
CA ASP A 167 15.21 8.08 -14.43
C ASP A 167 15.29 7.24 -13.14
N GLY A 168 15.74 5.99 -13.31
CA GLY A 168 15.94 5.07 -12.19
C GLY A 168 16.85 5.61 -11.08
N ARG A 169 17.68 6.64 -11.37
CA ARG A 169 18.49 7.32 -10.36
C ARG A 169 17.61 8.01 -9.32
N LYS A 170 16.54 8.68 -9.71
CA LYS A 170 15.62 9.35 -8.77
C LYS A 170 14.99 8.38 -7.78
N LEU A 171 14.63 7.18 -8.25
CA LEU A 171 14.11 6.14 -7.37
C LEU A 171 15.18 5.66 -6.40
N TYR A 172 16.38 5.36 -6.89
CA TYR A 172 17.51 4.97 -6.06
C TYR A 172 17.79 6.01 -4.97
N ASP A 173 17.88 7.28 -5.35
CA ASP A 173 18.13 8.38 -4.41
C ASP A 173 16.98 8.55 -3.40
N ALA A 174 15.73 8.27 -3.80
CA ALA A 174 14.57 8.30 -2.90
C ALA A 174 14.60 7.17 -1.86
N VAL A 175 15.10 6.01 -2.23
CA VAL A 175 15.24 4.85 -1.32
C VAL A 175 16.39 5.04 -0.33
N GLN A 176 17.49 5.69 -0.76
CA GLN A 176 18.69 5.89 0.07
C GLN A 176 18.53 6.99 1.13
N LYS A 177 17.58 7.88 1.00
CA LYS A 177 17.27 8.98 1.94
C LYS A 177 16.35 8.56 3.05
#